data_2a17af296c9dfba637ad7c51dd8c5e20
#
_entry.id   2a17af296c9dfba637ad7c51dd8c5e20
#
_cell.length_a   1.000
_cell.length_b   1.000
_cell.length_c   1.000
_cell.angle_alpha   90.00
_cell.angle_beta   90.00
_cell.angle_gamma   90.00
#
_symmetry.space_group_name_H-M   'P 1'
#
loop_
_entity.id
_entity.type
_entity.pdbx_description
1 polymer ?
#
loop_
_entity_poly.entity_id
_entity_poly.type
_entity_poly.pdbx_seq_one_letter_code
_entity_poly.pdbx_strand_id
1 'polypeptide(L)'
;MPILDRRTNQLVEDQDTRVSVGIDFPFGRQPNQDGYFKTTKTTVESVKNNIRLLLQTELGERTMQPFLGMNLRQFIFEQITEDVKVQIENNIVDVFETWLPFVELKDIQIGSDSVTEDSNKININIVFSIKRASNSTESVGVVLE
;
A
#
# COMPACT_ATOMS: atom_id res chain seq x y z
N MET A 1 -11.13 -32.79 -17.18
CA MET A 1 -9.92 -32.08 -16.68
C MET A 1 -10.26 -31.40 -15.38
N PRO A 2 -9.65 -31.76 -14.28
CA PRO A 2 -9.87 -31.02 -13.04
C PRO A 2 -9.34 -29.63 -13.24
N ILE A 3 -10.21 -28.64 -13.14
CA ILE A 3 -9.84 -27.24 -13.01
C ILE A 3 -9.00 -27.16 -11.74
N LEU A 4 -7.70 -26.97 -11.89
CA LEU A 4 -6.80 -26.66 -10.78
C LEU A 4 -7.37 -25.45 -10.07
N ASP A 5 -8.00 -25.73 -8.94
CA ASP A 5 -8.57 -24.72 -8.07
C ASP A 5 -7.44 -23.83 -7.59
N ARG A 6 -7.38 -22.59 -8.12
CA ARG A 6 -6.42 -21.56 -7.68
C ARG A 6 -6.63 -21.11 -6.22
N ARG A 7 -7.48 -21.83 -5.46
CA ARG A 7 -7.88 -21.50 -4.10
C ARG A 7 -6.92 -21.99 -3.02
N THR A 8 -5.82 -22.66 -3.38
CA THR A 8 -4.93 -23.30 -2.41
C THR A 8 -4.06 -22.34 -1.58
N ASN A 9 -4.14 -21.01 -1.82
CA ASN A 9 -3.38 -19.99 -1.07
C ASN A 9 -4.25 -18.85 -0.54
N GLN A 10 -5.56 -19.03 -0.46
CA GLN A 10 -6.39 -18.01 0.19
C GLN A 10 -6.18 -18.04 1.70
N LEU A 11 -5.96 -16.87 2.28
CA LEU A 11 -5.99 -16.70 3.72
C LEU A 11 -7.37 -17.16 4.25
N VAL A 12 -7.39 -17.70 5.46
CA VAL A 12 -8.63 -18.24 6.05
C VAL A 12 -9.71 -17.17 6.11
N GLU A 13 -9.32 -15.92 6.33
CA GLU A 13 -10.18 -14.73 6.36
C GLU A 13 -10.89 -14.45 5.04
N ASP A 14 -10.29 -14.87 3.92
CA ASP A 14 -10.82 -14.62 2.57
C ASP A 14 -11.81 -15.71 2.10
N GLN A 15 -12.07 -16.72 2.91
CA GLN A 15 -12.97 -17.84 2.55
C GLN A 15 -14.46 -17.44 2.60
N ASP A 16 -14.83 -16.48 3.43
CA ASP A 16 -16.19 -15.97 3.52
C ASP A 16 -16.31 -14.58 2.88
N THR A 17 -16.77 -14.51 1.65
CA THR A 17 -16.97 -13.27 0.91
C THR A 17 -18.07 -12.37 1.46
N ARG A 18 -18.87 -12.86 2.42
CA ARG A 18 -19.91 -12.05 3.10
C ARG A 18 -19.32 -11.16 4.20
N VAL A 19 -18.17 -11.55 4.72
CA VAL A 19 -17.47 -10.77 5.75
C VAL A 19 -16.60 -9.70 5.11
N SER A 20 -16.72 -8.47 5.57
CA SER A 20 -15.85 -7.37 5.13
C SER A 20 -14.60 -7.35 5.98
N VAL A 21 -13.44 -7.34 5.34
CA VAL A 21 -12.12 -7.34 6.00
C VAL A 21 -11.69 -5.92 6.37
N GLY A 22 -12.06 -4.93 5.55
CA GLY A 22 -11.69 -3.54 5.75
C GLY A 22 -12.54 -2.58 4.93
N ILE A 23 -12.25 -1.30 5.06
CA ILE A 23 -12.87 -0.24 4.25
C ILE A 23 -12.00 -0.03 3.01
N ASP A 24 -12.64 0.13 1.85
CA ASP A 24 -11.92 0.41 0.61
C ASP A 24 -11.44 1.86 0.54
N PHE A 25 -10.27 2.05 -0.06
CA PHE A 25 -9.66 3.37 -0.22
C PHE A 25 -9.25 3.60 -1.69
N PRO A 26 -9.62 4.74 -2.29
CA PRO A 26 -10.32 5.91 -1.75
C PRO A 26 -11.77 5.62 -1.37
N PHE A 27 -12.28 6.37 -0.39
CA PHE A 27 -13.63 6.17 0.12
C PHE A 27 -14.68 6.32 -0.99
N GLY A 28 -15.39 5.25 -1.27
CA GLY A 28 -16.48 5.20 -2.22
C GLY A 28 -17.80 4.80 -1.56
N ARG A 29 -18.91 5.18 -2.18
CA ARG A 29 -20.24 4.72 -1.81
C ARG A 29 -20.59 3.44 -2.55
N GLN A 30 -21.11 2.45 -1.84
CA GLN A 30 -21.64 1.24 -2.45
C GLN A 30 -23.16 1.26 -2.40
N PRO A 31 -23.86 1.43 -3.56
CA PRO A 31 -25.30 1.70 -3.58
C PRO A 31 -26.19 0.48 -3.25
N ASN A 32 -25.67 -0.74 -3.25
CA ASN A 32 -26.50 -1.96 -3.21
C ASN A 32 -26.09 -3.02 -2.18
N GLN A 33 -25.34 -2.66 -1.14
CA GLN A 33 -24.91 -3.60 -0.09
C GLN A 33 -25.05 -3.01 1.32
N ASP A 34 -24.95 -3.88 2.31
CA ASP A 34 -25.04 -3.53 3.73
C ASP A 34 -23.94 -2.54 4.13
N GLY A 35 -24.30 -1.26 4.17
CA GLY A 35 -23.41 -0.20 4.58
C GLY A 35 -23.25 0.93 3.59
N TYR A 36 -22.82 2.07 4.10
CA TYR A 36 -22.66 3.30 3.31
C TYR A 36 -21.33 3.29 2.52
N PHE A 37 -20.29 2.75 3.11
CA PHE A 37 -18.95 2.73 2.52
C PHE A 37 -18.65 1.43 1.79
N LYS A 38 -17.92 1.56 0.68
CA LYS A 38 -17.37 0.40 -0.01
C LYS A 38 -16.36 -0.32 0.87
N THR A 39 -16.47 -1.63 0.95
CA THR A 39 -15.62 -2.47 1.80
C THR A 39 -14.77 -3.42 0.97
N THR A 40 -13.58 -3.75 1.47
CA THR A 40 -12.72 -4.80 0.90
C THR A 40 -13.16 -6.16 1.37
N LYS A 41 -13.08 -7.14 0.50
CA LYS A 41 -13.47 -8.54 0.76
C LYS A 41 -12.27 -9.48 0.90
N THR A 42 -11.10 -9.04 0.51
CA THR A 42 -9.87 -9.81 0.58
C THR A 42 -8.84 -9.15 1.46
N THR A 43 -8.04 -9.97 2.15
CA THR A 43 -6.93 -9.49 2.99
C THR A 43 -5.90 -8.73 2.16
N VAL A 44 -5.64 -9.17 0.94
CA VAL A 44 -4.69 -8.51 0.04
C VAL A 44 -5.14 -7.08 -0.31
N GLU A 45 -6.41 -6.88 -0.65
CA GLU A 45 -6.96 -5.54 -0.90
C GLU A 45 -6.86 -4.64 0.33
N SER A 46 -7.19 -5.17 1.50
CA SER A 46 -7.07 -4.45 2.76
C SER A 46 -5.63 -4.04 3.07
N VAL A 47 -4.66 -4.93 2.83
CA VAL A 47 -3.23 -4.63 3.00
C VAL A 47 -2.77 -3.56 2.01
N LYS A 48 -3.19 -3.63 0.73
CA LYS A 48 -2.89 -2.58 -0.25
C LYS A 48 -3.40 -1.21 0.20
N ASN A 49 -4.61 -1.16 0.74
CA ASN A 49 -5.17 0.08 1.27
C ASN A 49 -4.41 0.60 2.50
N ASN A 50 -4.00 -0.29 3.40
CA ASN A 50 -3.18 0.07 4.55
C ASN A 50 -1.81 0.63 4.12
N ILE A 51 -1.18 0.04 3.12
CA ILE A 51 0.08 0.54 2.55
C ILE A 51 -0.12 1.94 1.96
N ARG A 52 -1.17 2.16 1.17
CA ARG A 52 -1.48 3.49 0.62
C ARG A 52 -1.68 4.53 1.70
N LEU A 53 -2.49 4.21 2.72
CA LEU A 53 -2.73 5.10 3.85
C LEU A 53 -1.44 5.43 4.61
N LEU A 54 -0.58 4.44 4.84
CA LEU A 54 0.68 4.61 5.54
C LEU A 54 1.63 5.55 4.80
N LEU A 55 1.76 5.37 3.49
CA LEU A 55 2.62 6.20 2.64
C LEU A 55 2.10 7.64 2.47
N GLN A 56 0.79 7.83 2.47
CA GLN A 56 0.14 9.13 2.30
C GLN A 56 -0.08 9.89 3.61
N THR A 57 0.11 9.23 4.76
CA THR A 57 -0.02 9.87 6.08
C THR A 57 1.30 10.53 6.46
N GLU A 58 1.27 11.81 6.80
CA GLU A 58 2.44 12.52 7.31
C GLU A 58 2.65 12.29 8.80
N LEU A 59 3.90 12.34 9.23
CA LEU A 59 4.25 12.28 10.65
C LEU A 59 3.60 13.47 11.38
N GLY A 60 2.92 13.18 12.49
CA GLY A 60 2.23 14.18 13.28
C GLY A 60 0.80 14.51 12.83
N GLU A 61 0.35 14.00 11.67
CA GLU A 61 -1.01 14.25 11.17
C GLU A 61 -2.07 13.58 12.05
N ARG A 62 -1.77 12.40 12.59
CA ARG A 62 -2.70 11.67 13.45
C ARG A 62 -2.49 12.00 14.92
N THR A 63 -3.46 12.66 15.52
CA THR A 63 -3.41 13.12 16.92
C THR A 63 -3.15 12.00 17.93
N MET A 64 -3.73 10.80 17.72
CA MET A 64 -3.58 9.67 18.63
C MET A 64 -2.35 8.81 18.35
N GLN A 65 -1.76 8.95 17.15
CA GLN A 65 -0.56 8.22 16.74
C GLN A 65 0.35 9.12 15.88
N PRO A 66 1.04 10.07 16.50
CA PRO A 66 1.84 11.06 15.78
C PRO A 66 3.06 10.46 15.05
N PHE A 67 3.49 9.26 15.43
CA PHE A 67 4.60 8.56 14.79
C PHE A 67 4.18 7.66 13.63
N LEU A 68 2.86 7.57 13.33
CA LEU A 68 2.37 6.83 12.19
C LEU A 68 2.53 7.67 10.92
N GLY A 69 3.10 7.06 9.89
CA GLY A 69 3.29 7.69 8.59
C GLY A 69 4.74 7.99 8.28
N MET A 70 4.95 8.78 7.25
CA MET A 70 6.28 9.18 6.79
C MET A 70 6.23 10.53 6.07
N ASN A 71 7.35 11.26 6.12
CA ASN A 71 7.45 12.59 5.48
C ASN A 71 7.88 12.48 4.02
N LEU A 72 7.07 11.82 3.18
CA LEU A 72 7.40 11.71 1.76
C LEU A 72 7.26 13.01 0.99
N ARG A 73 6.38 13.91 1.41
CA ARG A 73 6.16 15.19 0.73
C ARG A 73 7.37 16.10 0.72
N GLN A 74 8.28 15.98 1.67
CA GLN A 74 9.52 16.77 1.65
C GLN A 74 10.35 16.50 0.40
N PHE A 75 10.34 15.26 -0.10
CA PHE A 75 11.11 14.86 -1.28
C PHE A 75 10.50 15.32 -2.61
N ILE A 76 9.22 15.72 -2.64
CA ILE A 76 8.58 16.22 -3.87
C ILE A 76 9.24 17.50 -4.37
N PHE A 77 9.78 18.31 -3.45
CA PHE A 77 10.44 19.57 -3.77
C PHE A 77 11.95 19.43 -3.93
N GLU A 78 12.50 18.24 -3.72
CA GLU A 78 13.90 17.95 -3.89
C GLU A 78 14.17 17.39 -5.31
N GLN A 79 15.37 17.61 -5.81
CA GLN A 79 15.78 16.98 -7.04
C GLN A 79 15.95 15.46 -6.81
N ILE A 80 15.26 14.64 -7.59
CA ILE A 80 15.30 13.17 -7.45
C ILE A 80 16.65 12.66 -7.95
N THR A 81 17.63 12.62 -7.05
CA THR A 81 18.92 11.98 -7.25
C THR A 81 18.90 10.52 -6.76
N GLU A 82 19.89 9.72 -7.14
CA GLU A 82 20.00 8.34 -6.62
C GLU A 82 20.10 8.31 -5.09
N ASP A 83 20.79 9.28 -4.48
CA ASP A 83 20.91 9.38 -3.02
C ASP A 83 19.54 9.62 -2.35
N VAL A 84 18.70 10.46 -2.96
CA VAL A 84 17.33 10.72 -2.47
C VAL A 84 16.47 9.47 -2.59
N LYS A 85 16.59 8.71 -3.69
CA LYS A 85 15.87 7.44 -3.85
C LYS A 85 16.24 6.44 -2.74
N VAL A 86 17.53 6.28 -2.45
CA VAL A 86 18.01 5.41 -1.37
C VAL A 86 17.47 5.85 -0.01
N GLN A 87 17.39 7.15 0.25
CA GLN A 87 16.79 7.67 1.50
C GLN A 87 15.30 7.33 1.58
N ILE A 88 14.55 7.51 0.50
CA ILE A 88 13.13 7.15 0.45
C ILE A 88 12.94 5.65 0.68
N GLU A 89 13.75 4.80 0.03
CA GLU A 89 13.71 3.34 0.21
C GLU A 89 13.95 2.94 1.66
N ASN A 90 14.99 3.47 2.30
CA ASN A 90 15.30 3.19 3.70
C ASN A 90 14.16 3.61 4.62
N ASN A 91 13.59 4.79 4.42
CA ASN A 91 12.46 5.28 5.20
C ASN A 91 11.23 4.36 5.04
N ILE A 92 10.96 3.87 3.82
CA ILE A 92 9.87 2.93 3.56
C ILE A 92 10.12 1.63 4.33
N VAL A 93 11.32 1.07 4.27
CA VAL A 93 11.67 -0.17 4.97
C VAL A 93 11.45 -0.03 6.47
N ASP A 94 11.98 1.03 7.09
CA ASP A 94 11.86 1.28 8.53
C ASP A 94 10.39 1.40 8.99
N VAL A 95 9.58 2.09 8.22
CA VAL A 95 8.16 2.27 8.51
C VAL A 95 7.38 0.97 8.35
N PHE A 96 7.70 0.16 7.32
CA PHE A 96 7.07 -1.14 7.13
C PHE A 96 7.43 -2.14 8.24
N GLU A 97 8.69 -2.17 8.67
CA GLU A 97 9.11 -3.02 9.79
C GLU A 97 8.37 -2.66 11.08
N THR A 98 8.12 -1.37 11.29
CA THR A 98 7.44 -0.88 12.50
C THR A 98 5.94 -1.12 12.47
N TRP A 99 5.26 -0.80 11.35
CA TRP A 99 3.80 -0.74 11.28
C TRP A 99 3.16 -1.92 10.56
N LEU A 100 3.89 -2.57 9.64
CA LEU A 100 3.39 -3.69 8.84
C LEU A 100 4.34 -4.92 8.91
N PRO A 101 4.66 -5.44 10.10
CA PRO A 101 5.65 -6.51 10.25
C PRO A 101 5.25 -7.84 9.59
N PHE A 102 3.98 -7.98 9.21
CA PHE A 102 3.45 -9.14 8.49
C PHE A 102 3.60 -9.03 6.97
N VAL A 103 4.01 -7.88 6.45
CA VAL A 103 4.32 -7.63 5.04
C VAL A 103 5.82 -7.80 4.84
N GLU A 104 6.18 -8.50 3.78
CA GLU A 104 7.55 -8.65 3.32
C GLU A 104 7.74 -7.84 2.04
N LEU A 105 8.62 -6.85 2.09
CA LEU A 105 8.99 -6.06 0.92
C LEU A 105 9.88 -6.89 0.00
N LYS A 106 9.57 -6.94 -1.29
CA LYS A 106 10.34 -7.63 -2.31
C LYS A 106 11.11 -6.66 -3.19
N ASP A 107 10.47 -5.56 -3.59
CA ASP A 107 11.06 -4.57 -4.47
C ASP A 107 10.38 -3.21 -4.24
N ILE A 108 11.14 -2.13 -4.39
CA ILE A 108 10.64 -0.76 -4.31
C ILE A 108 11.16 -0.03 -5.54
N GLN A 109 10.25 0.45 -6.37
CA GLN A 109 10.57 1.19 -7.58
C GLN A 109 10.13 2.64 -7.41
N ILE A 110 11.08 3.55 -7.46
CA ILE A 110 10.85 4.99 -7.36
C ILE A 110 11.15 5.60 -8.72
N GLY A 111 10.12 6.11 -9.38
CA GLY A 111 10.22 6.77 -10.67
C GLY A 111 9.71 8.20 -10.62
N SER A 112 10.36 9.09 -11.35
CA SER A 112 9.76 10.32 -11.83
C SER A 112 9.29 10.05 -13.24
N ASP A 113 8.02 10.33 -13.55
CA ASP A 113 7.57 10.28 -14.94
C ASP A 113 8.34 11.30 -15.75
N SER A 114 9.25 10.79 -16.58
CA SER A 114 10.11 11.61 -17.46
C SER A 114 9.35 12.34 -18.57
N VAL A 115 8.02 12.24 -18.59
CA VAL A 115 7.18 12.85 -19.63
C VAL A 115 6.78 14.29 -19.31
N THR A 116 6.91 14.70 -18.05
CA THR A 116 6.64 16.08 -17.64
C THR A 116 7.66 16.51 -16.59
N GLU A 117 8.78 17.08 -17.05
CA GLU A 117 9.80 17.68 -16.19
C GLU A 117 9.26 18.80 -15.27
N ASP A 118 8.01 19.23 -15.46
CA ASP A 118 7.33 20.26 -14.68
C ASP A 118 6.35 19.72 -13.62
N SER A 119 6.15 18.40 -13.51
CA SER A 119 5.26 17.86 -12.47
C SER A 119 6.07 17.34 -11.30
N ASN A 120 6.01 18.04 -10.16
CA ASN A 120 6.55 17.60 -8.88
C ASN A 120 5.79 16.37 -8.36
N LYS A 121 5.89 15.24 -9.09
CA LYS A 121 5.21 13.99 -8.78
C LYS A 121 6.23 12.88 -8.63
N ILE A 122 6.11 12.12 -7.56
CA ILE A 122 6.92 10.94 -7.31
C ILE A 122 6.01 9.72 -7.39
N ASN A 123 6.32 8.81 -8.31
CA ASN A 123 5.63 7.52 -8.42
C ASN A 123 6.41 6.48 -7.62
N ILE A 124 5.78 5.91 -6.61
CA ILE A 124 6.35 4.82 -5.82
C ILE A 124 5.54 3.55 -6.09
N ASN A 125 6.21 2.54 -6.62
CA ASN A 125 5.62 1.22 -6.82
C ASN A 125 6.29 0.22 -5.87
N ILE A 126 5.51 -0.36 -4.98
CA ILE A 126 5.98 -1.30 -3.96
C ILE A 126 5.49 -2.69 -4.31
N VAL A 127 6.42 -3.62 -4.43
CA VAL A 127 6.17 -5.04 -4.63
C VAL A 127 6.35 -5.73 -3.27
N PHE A 128 5.32 -6.43 -2.83
CA PHE A 128 5.30 -7.05 -1.51
C PHE A 128 4.67 -8.43 -1.52
N SER A 129 4.91 -9.19 -0.47
CA SER A 129 4.20 -10.43 -0.17
C SER A 129 3.74 -10.43 1.28
N ILE A 130 2.68 -11.17 1.58
CA ILE A 130 2.22 -11.37 2.95
C ILE A 130 2.90 -12.63 3.50
N LYS A 131 3.56 -12.54 4.66
CA LYS A 131 4.34 -13.66 5.24
C LYS A 131 3.56 -14.97 5.38
N ARG A 132 2.23 -14.89 5.61
CA ARG A 132 1.35 -16.07 5.66
C ARG A 132 1.00 -16.66 4.30
N ALA A 133 1.13 -15.87 3.22
CA ALA A 133 0.82 -16.24 1.84
C ALA A 133 2.00 -15.88 0.93
N SER A 134 3.20 -16.32 1.27
CA SER A 134 4.46 -15.94 0.63
C SER A 134 4.55 -16.29 -0.86
N ASN A 135 3.66 -17.15 -1.35
CA ASN A 135 3.63 -17.53 -2.78
C ASN A 135 2.92 -16.52 -3.67
N SER A 136 2.21 -15.54 -3.11
CA SER A 136 1.56 -14.46 -3.86
C SER A 136 2.35 -13.17 -3.70
N THR A 137 2.91 -12.69 -4.79
CA THR A 137 3.54 -11.37 -4.86
C THR A 137 2.55 -10.39 -5.45
N GLU A 138 2.35 -9.28 -4.76
CA GLU A 138 1.40 -8.25 -5.14
C GLU A 138 2.12 -6.90 -5.24
N SER A 139 1.55 -5.98 -6.01
CA SER A 139 2.10 -4.64 -6.16
C SER A 139 1.07 -3.57 -5.82
N VAL A 140 1.57 -2.46 -5.31
CA VAL A 140 0.78 -1.27 -5.07
C VAL A 140 1.55 -0.04 -5.54
N GLY A 141 0.91 0.77 -6.37
CA GLY A 141 1.43 2.07 -6.80
C GLY A 141 0.81 3.19 -5.99
N VAL A 142 1.63 4.16 -5.61
CA VAL A 142 1.22 5.40 -4.95
C VAL A 142 1.86 6.56 -5.68
N VAL A 143 1.06 7.55 -6.03
CA VAL A 143 1.51 8.81 -6.63
C VAL A 143 1.44 9.89 -5.56
N LEU A 144 2.53 10.59 -5.35
CA LEU A 144 2.62 11.74 -4.46
C LEU A 144 2.60 13.01 -5.32
N GLU A 145 1.72 13.93 -4.97
CA GLU A 145 1.52 15.23 -5.63
C GLU A 145 1.71 16.37 -4.66
#